data_b2971f0742b4eefc0c68a10d6f178a7f
#
_entry.id   b2971f0742b4eefc0c68a10d6f178a7f
#
_cell.length_a   1.000
_cell.length_b   1.000
_cell.length_c   1.000
_cell.angle_alpha   90.00
_cell.angle_beta   90.00
_cell.angle_gamma   90.00
#
_symmetry.space_group_name_H-M   'P 1'
#
loop_
_entity.id
_entity.type
_entity.pdbx_description
1 polymer ?
#
loop_
_entity_poly.entity_id
_entity_poly.type
_entity_poly.pdbx_seq_one_letter_code
_entity_poly.pdbx_strand_id
1 'polypeptide(L)'
;EAGVFDDLDAAITWHPFDRNRVSYDIWQAQDMKNYKFYGVKAHASKHPELGRSALDAAELMNVGVNYLREHVADDVRIHYTYTNTDGPANIVPDFASTNYFIRSSKRSRTEDASNRVDDCAKGAALMTGTRVEIELVTSNQEMKVNRPLAEAFYQAMTETSLPEYTKEELQFAETITKEAGLINDGNYFGGLEPLEDQPVLLAIGTDVSEVSHTVPTVMLSAATMCKGTPL
;
A
#
# COMPACT_ATOMS: atom_id res chain seq x y z
N GLU A 1 -1.48 18.92 8.50
CA GLU A 1 -1.60 19.71 9.74
C GLU A 1 -0.65 20.93 9.76
N ALA A 2 0.37 20.98 8.88
CA ALA A 2 1.28 22.13 8.79
C ALA A 2 0.73 23.28 7.91
N GLY A 3 -0.47 23.15 7.33
CA GLY A 3 -1.09 24.17 6.48
C GLY A 3 -0.37 24.42 5.15
N VAL A 4 0.48 23.49 4.69
CA VAL A 4 1.33 23.69 3.50
C VAL A 4 0.51 23.83 2.20
N PHE A 5 -0.71 23.31 2.19
CA PHE A 5 -1.62 23.31 1.03
C PHE A 5 -2.81 24.25 1.19
N ASP A 6 -2.92 25.02 2.29
CA ASP A 6 -4.13 25.77 2.63
C ASP A 6 -4.40 26.97 1.69
N ASP A 7 -3.36 27.44 1.00
CA ASP A 7 -3.41 28.56 0.06
C ASP A 7 -3.50 28.13 -1.43
N LEU A 8 -3.65 26.82 -1.69
CA LEU A 8 -3.80 26.29 -3.03
C LEU A 8 -5.28 26.20 -3.45
N ASP A 9 -5.57 26.57 -4.69
CA ASP A 9 -6.90 26.39 -5.29
C ASP A 9 -7.15 24.96 -5.77
N ALA A 10 -6.10 24.27 -6.24
CA ALA A 10 -6.12 22.89 -6.69
C ALA A 10 -4.72 22.27 -6.68
N ALA A 11 -4.65 20.94 -6.64
CA ALA A 11 -3.43 20.17 -6.80
C ALA A 11 -3.53 19.22 -8.01
N ILE A 12 -2.49 19.19 -8.82
CA ILE A 12 -2.36 18.31 -9.98
C ILE A 12 -1.08 17.50 -9.82
N THR A 13 -1.19 16.19 -9.98
CA THR A 13 -0.03 15.29 -9.91
C THR A 13 -0.14 14.17 -10.94
N TRP A 14 0.88 13.34 -11.05
CA TRP A 14 0.87 12.21 -11.96
C TRP A 14 1.57 10.99 -11.35
N HIS A 15 1.25 9.83 -11.89
CA HIS A 15 1.88 8.56 -11.52
C HIS A 15 2.30 7.80 -12.79
N PRO A 16 3.50 7.21 -12.85
CA PRO A 16 3.89 6.33 -13.94
C PRO A 16 2.98 5.09 -13.98
N PHE A 17 2.52 4.76 -15.18
CA PHE A 17 1.60 3.64 -15.41
C PHE A 17 1.82 3.05 -16.81
N ASP A 18 1.00 2.06 -17.18
CA ASP A 18 0.99 1.43 -18.51
C ASP A 18 0.00 2.10 -19.50
N ARG A 19 -0.60 3.22 -19.10
CA ARG A 19 -1.64 3.92 -19.87
C ARG A 19 -1.70 5.41 -19.56
N ASN A 20 -2.24 6.19 -20.52
CA ASN A 20 -2.51 7.61 -20.32
C ASN A 20 -3.99 7.80 -19.97
N ARG A 21 -4.29 8.25 -18.79
CA ARG A 21 -5.66 8.58 -18.38
C ARG A 21 -5.69 9.58 -17.23
N VAL A 22 -6.79 10.31 -17.11
CA VAL A 22 -7.09 11.06 -15.88
C VAL A 22 -7.64 10.08 -14.85
N SER A 23 -6.99 9.98 -13.71
CA SER A 23 -7.41 9.09 -12.63
C SER A 23 -8.66 9.64 -11.95
N TYR A 24 -9.77 8.94 -12.10
CA TYR A 24 -11.00 9.16 -11.34
C TYR A 24 -11.17 7.98 -10.37
N ASP A 25 -10.07 7.68 -9.65
CA ASP A 25 -9.94 6.50 -8.82
C ASP A 25 -9.95 6.85 -7.34
N ILE A 26 -10.64 6.02 -6.56
CA ILE A 26 -10.55 6.00 -5.11
C ILE A 26 -9.37 5.12 -4.73
N TRP A 27 -8.26 5.73 -4.33
CA TRP A 27 -7.12 5.04 -3.76
C TRP A 27 -7.41 4.74 -2.29
N GLN A 28 -7.03 3.56 -1.82
CA GLN A 28 -7.41 3.08 -0.50
C GLN A 28 -6.73 3.85 0.64
N ALA A 29 -7.45 4.00 1.74
CA ALA A 29 -6.86 4.31 3.03
C ALA A 29 -5.94 3.18 3.47
N GLN A 30 -4.84 3.52 4.12
CA GLN A 30 -3.88 2.52 4.61
C GLN A 30 -3.17 2.96 5.89
N ASP A 31 -2.82 1.98 6.71
CA ASP A 31 -1.83 2.09 7.77
C ASP A 31 -0.67 1.15 7.49
N MET A 32 0.55 1.63 7.68
CA MET A 32 1.74 0.80 7.77
C MET A 32 2.29 0.87 9.18
N LYS A 33 2.44 -0.29 9.84
CA LYS A 33 2.90 -0.39 11.22
C LYS A 33 4.02 -1.41 11.37
N ASN A 34 4.97 -1.10 12.24
CA ASN A 34 5.95 -2.06 12.73
C ASN A 34 5.58 -2.51 14.14
N TYR A 35 5.63 -3.82 14.37
CA TYR A 35 5.46 -4.43 15.67
C TYR A 35 6.79 -5.05 16.08
N LYS A 36 7.38 -4.53 17.17
CA LYS A 36 8.67 -4.94 17.71
C LYS A 36 8.44 -5.63 19.05
N PHE A 37 8.74 -6.93 19.09
CA PHE A 37 8.61 -7.74 20.31
C PHE A 37 9.97 -7.86 21.00
N TYR A 38 9.95 -7.73 22.31
CA TYR A 38 11.14 -7.84 23.18
C TYR A 38 10.89 -8.90 24.24
N GLY A 39 11.74 -9.90 24.24
CA GLY A 39 11.70 -11.05 25.13
C GLY A 39 12.93 -11.17 26.03
N VAL A 40 13.23 -12.39 26.42
CA VAL A 40 14.40 -12.73 27.26
C VAL A 40 15.13 -13.92 26.67
N LYS A 41 16.42 -13.75 26.40
CA LYS A 41 17.29 -14.84 25.93
C LYS A 41 17.46 -15.94 26.98
N ALA A 42 17.46 -17.18 26.52
CA ALA A 42 17.83 -18.33 27.30
C ALA A 42 18.36 -19.47 26.38
N HIS A 43 19.08 -20.43 26.94
CA HIS A 43 19.42 -21.62 26.17
C HIS A 43 18.18 -22.51 26.04
N ALA A 44 17.70 -22.72 24.81
CA ALA A 44 16.38 -23.30 24.54
C ALA A 44 16.19 -24.73 25.08
N SER A 45 17.27 -25.50 25.25
CA SER A 45 17.20 -26.88 25.80
C SER A 45 17.69 -26.99 27.25
N LYS A 46 18.53 -26.05 27.74
CA LYS A 46 19.12 -26.14 29.06
C LYS A 46 18.31 -25.43 30.14
N HIS A 47 17.81 -24.25 29.83
CA HIS A 47 17.06 -23.41 30.75
C HIS A 47 15.93 -22.66 30.00
N PRO A 48 15.03 -23.37 29.28
CA PRO A 48 13.95 -22.72 28.51
C PRO A 48 13.00 -21.93 29.38
N GLU A 49 12.82 -22.31 30.65
CA GLU A 49 11.94 -21.65 31.62
C GLU A 49 12.36 -20.20 31.94
N LEU A 50 13.62 -19.86 31.72
CA LEU A 50 14.15 -18.50 31.90
C LEU A 50 13.93 -17.60 30.68
N GLY A 51 13.60 -18.19 29.54
CA GLY A 51 13.37 -17.47 28.29
C GLY A 51 11.96 -16.88 28.16
N ARG A 52 11.84 -15.86 27.32
CA ARG A 52 10.57 -15.33 26.80
C ARG A 52 10.78 -15.05 25.33
N SER A 53 10.13 -15.85 24.48
CA SER A 53 10.38 -15.81 23.05
C SER A 53 9.64 -14.65 22.38
N ALA A 54 10.38 -13.69 21.84
CA ALA A 54 9.84 -12.63 21.02
C ALA A 54 9.32 -13.16 19.66
N LEU A 55 9.92 -14.21 19.13
CA LEU A 55 9.48 -14.86 17.90
C LEU A 55 8.10 -15.51 18.08
N ASP A 56 7.90 -16.25 19.19
CA ASP A 56 6.58 -16.87 19.48
C ASP A 56 5.49 -15.80 19.61
N ALA A 57 5.83 -14.62 20.20
CA ALA A 57 4.90 -13.51 20.25
C ALA A 57 4.52 -13.02 18.84
N ALA A 58 5.48 -12.86 17.96
CA ALA A 58 5.23 -12.45 16.58
C ALA A 58 4.41 -13.51 15.81
N GLU A 59 4.68 -14.79 16.02
CA GLU A 59 3.90 -15.89 15.43
C GLU A 59 2.46 -15.91 15.93
N LEU A 60 2.24 -15.81 17.25
CA LEU A 60 0.91 -15.77 17.84
C LEU A 60 0.12 -14.53 17.40
N MET A 61 0.76 -13.37 17.25
CA MET A 61 0.14 -12.19 16.64
C MET A 61 -0.35 -12.52 15.22
N ASN A 62 0.51 -13.11 14.38
CA ASN A 62 0.17 -13.44 12.99
C ASN A 62 -1.00 -14.45 12.93
N VAL A 63 -1.02 -15.43 13.82
CA VAL A 63 -2.15 -16.38 13.96
C VAL A 63 -3.43 -15.64 14.36
N GLY A 64 -3.38 -14.77 15.36
CA GLY A 64 -4.52 -13.96 15.80
C GLY A 64 -5.08 -13.08 14.69
N VAL A 65 -4.20 -12.41 13.93
CA VAL A 65 -4.58 -11.59 12.78
C VAL A 65 -5.18 -12.42 11.65
N ASN A 66 -4.71 -13.64 11.43
CA ASN A 66 -5.31 -14.54 10.43
C ASN A 66 -6.77 -14.91 10.78
N TYR A 67 -7.08 -15.11 12.05
CA TYR A 67 -8.48 -15.28 12.49
C TYR A 67 -9.29 -13.98 12.44
N LEU A 68 -8.66 -12.83 12.71
CA LEU A 68 -9.29 -11.52 12.61
C LEU A 68 -9.83 -11.24 11.20
N ARG A 69 -9.18 -11.76 10.13
CA ARG A 69 -9.61 -11.57 8.74
C ARG A 69 -11.03 -12.04 8.44
N GLU A 70 -11.58 -13.00 9.18
CA GLU A 70 -12.97 -13.45 9.06
C GLU A 70 -13.98 -12.43 9.61
N HIS A 71 -13.51 -11.40 10.34
CA HIS A 71 -14.35 -10.50 11.12
C HIS A 71 -14.08 -9.02 10.83
N VAL A 72 -13.59 -8.73 9.65
CA VAL A 72 -13.41 -7.37 9.10
C VAL A 72 -14.28 -7.18 7.86
N ALA A 73 -14.46 -5.95 7.40
CA ALA A 73 -15.21 -5.68 6.18
C ALA A 73 -14.53 -6.31 4.95
N ASP A 74 -15.31 -6.70 3.94
CA ASP A 74 -14.86 -7.46 2.77
C ASP A 74 -13.74 -6.81 1.97
N ASP A 75 -13.66 -5.49 2.00
CA ASP A 75 -12.65 -4.70 1.31
C ASP A 75 -11.38 -4.45 2.14
N VAL A 76 -11.35 -4.88 3.39
CA VAL A 76 -10.14 -4.80 4.22
C VAL A 76 -9.11 -5.83 3.75
N ARG A 77 -7.87 -5.38 3.59
CA ARG A 77 -6.72 -6.25 3.30
C ARG A 77 -5.63 -6.02 4.35
N ILE A 78 -5.11 -7.12 4.87
CA ILE A 78 -4.05 -7.11 5.88
C ILE A 78 -2.90 -7.95 5.34
N HIS A 79 -1.75 -7.33 5.11
CA HIS A 79 -0.53 -7.99 4.65
C HIS A 79 0.53 -7.87 5.73
N TYR A 80 1.40 -8.87 5.87
CA TYR A 80 2.52 -8.77 6.78
C TYR A 80 3.75 -9.54 6.28
N THR A 81 4.89 -9.14 6.83
CA THR A 81 6.14 -9.88 6.70
C THR A 81 6.95 -9.75 7.99
N TYR A 82 7.82 -10.73 8.25
CA TYR A 82 8.85 -10.56 9.28
C TYR A 82 9.94 -9.63 8.78
N THR A 83 10.36 -8.70 9.63
CA THR A 83 11.49 -7.82 9.36
C THR A 83 12.74 -8.22 10.16
N ASN A 84 12.54 -8.95 11.24
CA ASN A 84 13.62 -9.56 12.00
C ASN A 84 13.14 -10.83 12.74
N THR A 85 13.90 -11.92 12.63
CA THR A 85 13.70 -13.19 13.35
C THR A 85 15.02 -13.80 13.76
N ASP A 86 16.09 -13.00 13.85
CA ASP A 86 17.46 -13.48 14.02
C ASP A 86 17.70 -14.27 15.30
N GLY A 87 18.51 -15.30 15.16
CA GLY A 87 19.02 -16.11 16.25
C GLY A 87 19.23 -17.57 15.86
N PRO A 88 20.16 -18.29 16.50
CA PRO A 88 20.28 -19.71 16.31
C PRO A 88 19.15 -20.45 17.04
N ALA A 89 18.71 -21.58 16.50
CA ALA A 89 17.57 -22.34 17.00
C ALA A 89 17.69 -22.83 18.45
N ASN A 90 18.90 -22.91 19.00
CA ASN A 90 19.19 -23.32 20.38
C ASN A 90 19.15 -22.15 21.39
N ILE A 91 18.81 -20.95 20.97
CA ILE A 91 18.64 -19.77 21.84
C ILE A 91 17.22 -19.25 21.67
N VAL A 92 16.53 -19.02 22.79
CA VAL A 92 15.22 -18.33 22.80
C VAL A 92 15.40 -16.90 22.30
N PRO A 93 14.71 -16.48 21.21
CA PRO A 93 14.89 -15.16 20.64
C PRO A 93 14.37 -14.04 21.59
N ASP A 94 15.19 -13.04 21.84
CA ASP A 94 14.82 -11.88 22.68
C ASP A 94 14.31 -10.70 21.86
N PHE A 95 14.40 -10.77 20.54
CA PHE A 95 13.87 -9.75 19.64
C PHE A 95 13.28 -10.38 18.38
N ALA A 96 12.11 -9.92 17.98
CA ALA A 96 11.51 -10.19 16.67
C ALA A 96 10.69 -8.99 16.23
N SER A 97 10.55 -8.79 14.93
CA SER A 97 9.72 -7.71 14.41
C SER A 97 8.99 -8.11 13.14
N THR A 98 7.79 -7.53 12.97
CA THR A 98 6.94 -7.69 11.79
C THR A 98 6.49 -6.32 11.29
N ASN A 99 6.35 -6.22 9.97
CA ASN A 99 5.75 -5.07 9.31
C ASN A 99 4.37 -5.46 8.77
N TYR A 100 3.39 -4.59 8.98
CA TYR A 100 2.00 -4.77 8.55
C TYR A 100 1.56 -3.63 7.67
N PHE A 101 0.81 -3.98 6.60
CA PHE A 101 -0.03 -3.07 5.82
C PHE A 101 -1.49 -3.43 6.01
N ILE A 102 -2.30 -2.45 6.41
CA ILE A 102 -3.74 -2.58 6.63
C ILE A 102 -4.42 -1.55 5.75
N ARG A 103 -5.31 -1.96 4.87
CA ARG A 103 -5.95 -1.07 3.89
C ARG A 103 -7.42 -1.42 3.66
N SER A 104 -8.19 -0.39 3.29
CA SER A 104 -9.57 -0.53 2.84
C SER A 104 -10.01 0.70 2.03
N SER A 105 -11.22 0.66 1.47
CA SER A 105 -11.81 1.79 0.74
C SER A 105 -12.21 2.98 1.62
N LYS A 106 -12.13 2.84 2.96
CA LYS A 106 -12.57 3.85 3.94
C LYS A 106 -11.62 3.93 5.11
N ARG A 107 -11.22 5.15 5.49
CA ARG A 107 -10.36 5.38 6.66
C ARG A 107 -10.91 4.72 7.94
N SER A 108 -12.21 4.85 8.19
CA SER A 108 -12.85 4.29 9.38
C SER A 108 -12.74 2.76 9.47
N ARG A 109 -12.78 2.04 8.34
CA ARG A 109 -12.59 0.59 8.29
C ARG A 109 -11.13 0.19 8.49
N THR A 110 -10.21 0.97 7.91
CA THR A 110 -8.77 0.76 8.11
C THR A 110 -8.41 0.97 9.58
N GLU A 111 -8.96 2.01 10.21
CA GLU A 111 -8.71 2.32 11.61
C GLU A 111 -9.25 1.24 12.56
N ASP A 112 -10.50 0.76 12.34
CA ASP A 112 -11.05 -0.36 13.10
C ASP A 112 -10.17 -1.60 13.02
N ALA A 113 -9.83 -2.01 11.78
CA ALA A 113 -8.97 -3.18 11.58
C ALA A 113 -7.57 -2.98 12.18
N SER A 114 -6.99 -1.79 12.04
CA SER A 114 -5.67 -1.43 12.56
C SER A 114 -5.62 -1.52 14.09
N ASN A 115 -6.65 -1.01 14.79
CA ASN A 115 -6.76 -1.09 16.25
C ASN A 115 -6.88 -2.54 16.72
N ARG A 116 -7.63 -3.37 16.01
CA ARG A 116 -7.79 -4.79 16.32
C ARG A 116 -6.52 -5.61 16.05
N VAL A 117 -5.71 -5.22 15.06
CA VAL A 117 -4.36 -5.79 14.84
C VAL A 117 -3.44 -5.41 16.02
N ASP A 118 -3.51 -4.17 16.52
CA ASP A 118 -2.78 -3.75 17.72
C ASP A 118 -3.17 -4.59 18.96
N ASP A 119 -4.45 -4.95 19.10
CA ASP A 119 -4.91 -5.80 20.19
C ASP A 119 -4.43 -7.25 20.06
N CYS A 120 -4.32 -7.78 18.82
CA CYS A 120 -3.65 -9.07 18.59
C CYS A 120 -2.19 -9.04 19.05
N ALA A 121 -1.45 -7.96 18.77
CA ALA A 121 -0.06 -7.81 19.20
C ALA A 121 0.08 -7.75 20.72
N LYS A 122 -0.78 -6.95 21.39
CA LYS A 122 -0.83 -6.85 22.87
C LYS A 122 -1.18 -8.19 23.51
N GLY A 123 -2.17 -8.90 22.95
CA GLY A 123 -2.56 -10.24 23.40
C GLY A 123 -1.43 -11.26 23.27
N ALA A 124 -0.74 -11.27 22.14
CA ALA A 124 0.42 -12.13 21.89
C ALA A 124 1.57 -11.86 22.88
N ALA A 125 1.87 -10.57 23.11
CA ALA A 125 2.87 -10.19 24.11
C ALA A 125 2.51 -10.67 25.53
N LEU A 126 1.23 -10.54 25.91
CA LEU A 126 0.72 -11.01 27.20
C LEU A 126 0.87 -12.54 27.34
N MET A 127 0.48 -13.31 26.29
CA MET A 127 0.56 -14.76 26.29
C MET A 127 2.00 -15.28 26.44
N THR A 128 2.97 -14.58 25.88
CA THR A 128 4.39 -15.00 25.87
C THR A 128 5.24 -14.38 26.99
N GLY A 129 4.65 -13.45 27.75
CA GLY A 129 5.39 -12.69 28.78
C GLY A 129 6.46 -11.77 28.18
N THR A 130 6.25 -11.30 26.96
CA THR A 130 7.11 -10.35 26.24
C THR A 130 6.54 -8.92 26.32
N ARG A 131 7.28 -7.94 25.78
CA ARG A 131 6.81 -6.58 25.57
C ARG A 131 6.69 -6.31 24.09
N VAL A 132 5.63 -5.62 23.67
CA VAL A 132 5.48 -5.13 22.29
C VAL A 132 5.60 -3.61 22.24
N GLU A 133 6.26 -3.12 21.20
CA GLU A 133 6.28 -1.72 20.80
C GLU A 133 5.63 -1.62 19.41
N ILE A 134 4.67 -0.71 19.28
CA ILE A 134 3.91 -0.49 18.05
C ILE A 134 4.32 0.85 17.48
N GLU A 135 4.85 0.85 16.27
CA GLU A 135 5.28 2.05 15.55
C GLU A 135 4.39 2.27 14.33
N LEU A 136 3.67 3.38 14.30
CA LEU A 136 2.97 3.81 13.10
C LEU A 136 3.98 4.45 12.14
N VAL A 137 4.20 3.84 10.98
CA VAL A 137 5.14 4.32 9.97
C VAL A 137 4.48 5.30 9.01
N THR A 138 3.32 4.91 8.46
CA THR A 138 2.48 5.81 7.64
C THR A 138 1.00 5.54 7.91
N SER A 139 0.19 6.58 7.70
CA SER A 139 -1.26 6.51 7.79
C SER A 139 -1.84 7.47 6.78
N ASN A 140 -2.61 6.94 5.82
CA ASN A 140 -3.20 7.73 4.75
C ASN A 140 -4.71 7.49 4.71
N GLN A 141 -5.46 8.53 4.34
CA GLN A 141 -6.89 8.44 4.07
C GLN A 141 -7.16 7.84 2.68
N GLU A 142 -8.41 7.50 2.36
CA GLU A 142 -8.81 7.24 0.98
C GLU A 142 -8.82 8.53 0.17
N MET A 143 -8.51 8.45 -1.12
CA MET A 143 -8.52 9.62 -2.00
C MET A 143 -9.93 10.14 -2.23
N LYS A 144 -10.14 11.44 -2.04
CA LYS A 144 -11.33 12.15 -2.47
C LYS A 144 -11.19 12.53 -3.94
N VAL A 145 -12.09 11.99 -4.76
CA VAL A 145 -12.16 12.34 -6.19
C VAL A 145 -12.91 13.66 -6.40
N ASN A 146 -12.45 14.44 -7.37
CA ASN A 146 -13.08 15.71 -7.75
C ASN A 146 -13.51 15.65 -9.24
N ARG A 147 -14.79 15.43 -9.50
CA ARG A 147 -15.32 15.26 -10.86
C ARG A 147 -15.11 16.49 -11.74
N PRO A 148 -15.46 17.73 -11.32
CA PRO A 148 -15.23 18.90 -12.14
C PRO A 148 -13.77 19.12 -12.53
N LEU A 149 -12.84 18.91 -11.61
CA LEU A 149 -11.41 19.04 -11.89
C LEU A 149 -10.92 17.93 -12.83
N ALA A 150 -11.40 16.70 -12.66
CA ALA A 150 -11.08 15.59 -13.57
C ALA A 150 -11.57 15.85 -14.99
N GLU A 151 -12.77 16.38 -15.16
CA GLU A 151 -13.33 16.77 -16.47
C GLU A 151 -12.53 17.89 -17.12
N ALA A 152 -12.20 18.94 -16.38
CA ALA A 152 -11.39 20.06 -16.90
C ALA A 152 -9.99 19.57 -17.31
N PHE A 153 -9.39 18.69 -16.53
CA PHE A 153 -8.08 18.13 -16.81
C PHE A 153 -8.12 17.17 -18.03
N TYR A 154 -9.17 16.35 -18.13
CA TYR A 154 -9.40 15.48 -19.29
C TYR A 154 -9.55 16.30 -20.56
N GLN A 155 -10.33 17.38 -20.54
CA GLN A 155 -10.49 18.29 -21.68
C GLN A 155 -9.13 18.85 -22.13
N ALA A 156 -8.32 19.35 -21.19
CA ALA A 156 -6.99 19.88 -21.50
C ALA A 156 -6.07 18.81 -22.12
N MET A 157 -6.16 17.56 -21.65
CA MET A 157 -5.40 16.46 -22.22
C MET A 157 -5.85 16.06 -23.63
N THR A 158 -7.15 16.19 -23.97
CA THR A 158 -7.61 15.94 -25.35
C THR A 158 -7.07 16.96 -26.34
N GLU A 159 -6.71 18.16 -25.88
CA GLU A 159 -6.13 19.26 -26.67
C GLU A 159 -4.60 19.17 -26.75
N THR A 160 -3.98 18.26 -25.98
CA THR A 160 -2.54 18.09 -25.92
C THR A 160 -2.12 16.87 -26.73
N SER A 161 -1.13 17.04 -27.63
CA SER A 161 -0.59 15.92 -28.41
C SER A 161 0.16 14.95 -27.48
N LEU A 162 -0.09 13.67 -27.64
CA LEU A 162 0.74 12.63 -27.00
C LEU A 162 2.13 12.57 -27.67
N PRO A 163 3.16 12.09 -26.97
CA PRO A 163 4.48 11.89 -27.55
C PRO A 163 4.42 11.00 -28.81
N GLU A 164 5.19 11.36 -29.83
CA GLU A 164 5.45 10.49 -30.97
C GLU A 164 6.70 9.67 -30.67
N TYR A 165 6.63 8.36 -30.93
CA TYR A 165 7.74 7.44 -30.69
C TYR A 165 8.45 7.12 -32.01
N THR A 166 9.78 7.09 -31.97
CA THR A 166 10.64 6.67 -33.08
C THR A 166 10.49 5.18 -33.37
N LYS A 167 10.95 4.75 -34.52
CA LYS A 167 10.96 3.32 -34.87
C LYS A 167 11.82 2.49 -33.93
N GLU A 168 12.92 3.04 -33.47
CA GLU A 168 13.85 2.42 -32.53
C GLU A 168 13.21 2.23 -31.15
N GLU A 169 12.46 3.23 -30.66
CA GLU A 169 11.71 3.15 -29.39
C GLU A 169 10.59 2.12 -29.48
N LEU A 170 9.84 2.08 -30.59
CA LEU A 170 8.79 1.07 -30.79
C LEU A 170 9.38 -0.35 -30.91
N GLN A 171 10.52 -0.52 -31.54
CA GLN A 171 11.21 -1.82 -31.62
C GLN A 171 11.74 -2.26 -30.25
N PHE A 172 12.21 -1.32 -29.44
CA PHE A 172 12.61 -1.59 -28.06
C PHE A 172 11.41 -2.01 -27.20
N ALA A 173 10.27 -1.30 -27.31
CA ALA A 173 9.02 -1.65 -26.63
C ALA A 173 8.53 -3.05 -27.03
N GLU A 174 8.58 -3.40 -28.32
CA GLU A 174 8.25 -4.74 -28.83
C GLU A 174 9.12 -5.81 -28.17
N THR A 175 10.43 -5.57 -28.13
CA THR A 175 11.39 -6.50 -27.55
C THR A 175 11.10 -6.75 -26.06
N ILE A 176 10.95 -5.69 -25.27
CA ILE A 176 10.63 -5.80 -23.83
C ILE A 176 9.30 -6.54 -23.61
N THR A 177 8.27 -6.17 -24.35
CA THR A 177 6.94 -6.79 -24.25
C THR A 177 6.99 -8.29 -24.52
N LYS A 178 7.72 -8.68 -25.57
CA LYS A 178 7.92 -10.08 -25.93
C LYS A 178 8.73 -10.85 -24.90
N GLU A 179 9.83 -10.29 -24.43
CA GLU A 179 10.68 -10.91 -23.40
C GLU A 179 9.94 -11.08 -22.05
N ALA A 180 9.07 -10.11 -21.70
CA ALA A 180 8.22 -10.17 -20.52
C ALA A 180 7.01 -11.11 -20.68
N GLY A 181 6.79 -11.70 -21.85
CA GLY A 181 5.63 -12.57 -22.13
C GLY A 181 4.28 -11.83 -22.09
N LEU A 182 4.28 -10.51 -22.30
CA LEU A 182 3.07 -9.71 -22.34
C LEU A 182 2.37 -9.85 -23.70
N ILE A 183 1.05 -9.85 -23.67
CA ILE A 183 0.23 -9.83 -24.88
C ILE A 183 0.02 -8.35 -25.25
N ASN A 184 0.48 -7.98 -26.46
CA ASN A 184 0.33 -6.63 -26.98
C ASN A 184 -0.14 -6.67 -28.43
N ASP A 185 -1.03 -5.75 -28.80
CA ASP A 185 -1.61 -5.60 -30.14
C ASP A 185 -0.79 -4.67 -31.07
N GLY A 186 0.41 -4.28 -30.65
CA GLY A 186 1.27 -3.31 -31.32
C GLY A 186 1.07 -1.87 -30.86
N ASN A 187 0.10 -1.61 -29.98
CA ASN A 187 -0.13 -0.32 -29.36
C ASN A 187 0.50 -0.26 -27.97
N TYR A 188 1.83 -0.07 -27.91
CA TYR A 188 2.61 -0.22 -26.70
C TYR A 188 2.30 0.81 -25.61
N PHE A 189 1.89 2.02 -25.99
CA PHE A 189 1.68 3.13 -25.03
C PHE A 189 0.24 3.62 -25.01
N GLY A 190 -0.61 3.14 -25.93
CA GLY A 190 -2.02 3.53 -26.02
C GLY A 190 -2.22 5.00 -26.42
N GLY A 191 -3.49 5.39 -26.49
CA GLY A 191 -3.93 6.78 -26.54
C GLY A 191 -4.35 7.29 -25.16
N LEU A 192 -4.98 8.46 -25.12
CA LEU A 192 -5.69 8.91 -23.93
C LEU A 192 -6.97 8.07 -23.74
N GLU A 193 -7.09 7.37 -22.62
CA GLU A 193 -8.30 6.62 -22.29
C GLU A 193 -9.45 7.57 -21.89
N PRO A 194 -10.71 7.21 -22.17
CA PRO A 194 -11.87 7.98 -21.76
C PRO A 194 -11.92 8.17 -20.24
N LEU A 195 -12.42 9.32 -19.79
CA LEU A 195 -12.68 9.54 -18.38
C LEU A 195 -13.83 8.62 -17.93
N GLU A 196 -13.63 7.92 -16.83
CA GLU A 196 -14.62 7.04 -16.24
C GLU A 196 -15.87 7.83 -15.77
N ASP A 197 -17.05 7.23 -15.95
CA ASP A 197 -18.32 7.84 -15.53
C ASP A 197 -18.49 7.83 -14.01
N GLN A 198 -17.97 6.80 -13.36
CA GLN A 198 -18.02 6.60 -11.92
C GLN A 198 -16.61 6.36 -11.36
N PRO A 199 -16.37 6.74 -10.09
CA PRO A 199 -15.08 6.46 -9.46
C PRO A 199 -14.79 4.96 -9.40
N VAL A 200 -13.57 4.58 -9.74
CA VAL A 200 -13.09 3.20 -9.67
C VAL A 200 -12.28 3.00 -8.39
N LEU A 201 -12.58 1.95 -7.63
CA LEU A 201 -11.79 1.59 -6.46
C LEU A 201 -10.50 0.88 -6.89
N LEU A 202 -9.35 1.48 -6.59
CA LEU A 202 -8.05 0.84 -6.76
C LEU A 202 -7.59 0.18 -5.45
N ALA A 203 -7.05 -1.03 -5.55
CA ALA A 203 -6.56 -1.79 -4.39
C ALA A 203 -5.16 -1.34 -3.90
N ILE A 204 -4.80 -0.09 -4.12
CA ILE A 204 -3.53 0.55 -3.73
C ILE A 204 -3.81 1.87 -3.01
N GLY A 205 -2.86 2.33 -2.20
CA GLY A 205 -2.92 3.62 -1.50
C GLY A 205 -1.86 4.59 -2.01
N THR A 206 -2.06 5.88 -1.75
CA THR A 206 -1.12 6.96 -2.09
C THR A 206 -1.16 8.05 -1.02
N ASP A 207 -0.04 8.72 -0.78
CA ASP A 207 0.05 9.90 0.09
C ASP A 207 -0.64 11.14 -0.51
N VAL A 208 -0.84 11.17 -1.83
CA VAL A 208 -1.63 12.20 -2.52
C VAL A 208 -3.07 12.26 -1.99
N SER A 209 -3.57 11.17 -1.43
CA SER A 209 -4.89 11.14 -0.82
C SER A 209 -5.04 12.16 0.31
N GLU A 210 -4.00 12.41 1.11
CA GLU A 210 -4.01 13.43 2.17
C GLU A 210 -4.20 14.85 1.59
N VAL A 211 -3.56 15.14 0.46
CA VAL A 211 -3.73 16.42 -0.24
C VAL A 211 -5.18 16.59 -0.71
N SER A 212 -5.81 15.51 -1.19
CA SER A 212 -7.20 15.53 -1.68
C SER A 212 -8.23 15.85 -0.59
N HIS A 213 -7.86 15.70 0.69
CA HIS A 213 -8.72 16.10 1.82
C HIS A 213 -8.60 17.59 2.19
N THR A 214 -7.57 18.27 1.67
CA THR A 214 -7.32 19.68 1.90
C THR A 214 -7.75 20.54 0.71
N VAL A 215 -7.38 20.13 -0.51
CA VAL A 215 -7.69 20.89 -1.74
C VAL A 215 -8.21 19.95 -2.84
N PRO A 216 -9.00 20.46 -3.81
CA PRO A 216 -9.37 19.70 -5.00
C PRO A 216 -8.13 19.13 -5.68
N THR A 217 -8.09 17.82 -5.86
CA THR A 217 -6.90 17.14 -6.38
C THR A 217 -7.27 16.24 -7.55
N VAL A 218 -6.43 16.23 -8.58
CA VAL A 218 -6.51 15.28 -9.70
C VAL A 218 -5.16 14.67 -9.99
N MET A 219 -5.17 13.39 -10.39
CA MET A 219 -3.98 12.64 -10.77
C MET A 219 -4.08 12.18 -12.23
N LEU A 220 -2.97 12.26 -12.95
CA LEU A 220 -2.76 11.65 -14.25
C LEU A 220 -2.02 10.33 -14.10
N SER A 221 -2.49 9.29 -14.77
CA SER A 221 -1.65 8.13 -15.10
C SER A 221 -0.97 8.40 -16.44
N ALA A 222 0.34 8.32 -16.48
CA ALA A 222 1.12 8.51 -17.70
C ALA A 222 1.73 7.19 -18.15
N ALA A 223 1.62 6.85 -19.44
CA ALA A 223 2.23 5.66 -20.02
C ALA A 223 3.74 5.83 -20.06
N THR A 224 4.42 5.29 -19.06
CA THR A 224 5.89 5.24 -18.93
C THR A 224 6.43 3.82 -19.08
N MET A 225 5.55 2.86 -19.22
CA MET A 225 5.83 1.45 -19.48
C MET A 225 4.84 0.91 -20.51
N CYS A 226 5.17 -0.22 -21.13
CA CYS A 226 4.33 -0.83 -22.14
C CYS A 226 2.99 -1.27 -21.57
N LYS A 227 1.92 -1.12 -22.34
CA LYS A 227 0.57 -1.54 -21.97
C LYS A 227 0.52 -3.02 -21.56
N GLY A 228 -0.13 -3.30 -20.42
CA GLY A 228 -0.23 -4.63 -19.86
C GLY A 228 0.93 -5.00 -18.91
N THR A 229 1.89 -4.11 -18.69
CA THR A 229 2.93 -4.33 -17.68
C THR A 229 2.29 -4.35 -16.29
N PRO A 230 2.45 -5.43 -15.51
CA PRO A 230 1.92 -5.48 -14.15
C PRO A 230 2.68 -4.53 -13.24
N LEU A 231 1.95 -3.92 -12.29
CA LEU A 231 2.52 -3.09 -11.23
C LEU A 231 3.12 -3.93 -10.12
#